data_73a38e6182064a603e2232ff815b4631
#
_entry.id   73a38e6182064a603e2232ff815b4631
#
_cell.length_a   1.000
_cell.length_b   1.000
_cell.length_c   1.000
_cell.angle_alpha   90.00
_cell.angle_beta   90.00
_cell.angle_gamma   90.00
#
_symmetry.space_group_name_H-M   'P 1'
#
loop_
_entity.id
_entity.type
_entity.pdbx_description
1 polymer ?
#
loop_
_entity_poly.entity_id
_entity_poly.type
_entity_poly.pdbx_seq_one_letter_code
_entity_poly.pdbx_strand_id
1 'polypeptide(L)'
;MIKPVASDIPEMRRIKTIHFVGIGGAGMCGVAEVLLNQGYRITGSDLKRSNNTDRLKKMGAKIFLKHEAGNVSKADVVVYSSAINRRNPEIKAAIAQHKPLIPRAEMLAELMRYRHAIAIAGTHGKTTTTSIVASILAEGDLDPTYVIGGLLNSSGSNARLGESRYLVAEADESDASFMHLQPMVAVVTNIEADHMATYGGDFENLKKYFVDFLHNLPFYGLAVLCIDDPGVKSILGKVSRPIITYGFSKKADYMVSGFKQIAGQIAFEVQRPDKKKPIKIKLNMPGKHNALNAAAAVAIASDEGIKDAAIKRGIKKFSGVGRRFDVQGNFPVSGGSVTLIDDYGHHPSEVAATVQALRAGWPDQRFVMIFQPHRFSRTADLYDDFVEVLSEVDVLLLLEVYSAGEKKIPGADSRSLSRSIRLRGKVDPVLVQNESDVLEILRDILRPGDMVLTQGAGSVGSLARDLASKGFLNR
;
A
#
# COMPACT_ATOMS: atom_id res chain seq x y z
N MET A 1 -25.30 -0.13 -21.66
CA MET A 1 -24.27 -1.05 -21.15
C MET A 1 -24.96 -2.15 -20.37
N ILE A 2 -24.78 -3.41 -20.77
CA ILE A 2 -25.32 -4.59 -20.06
C ILE A 2 -24.50 -4.70 -18.77
N LYS A 3 -25.14 -4.63 -17.60
CA LYS A 3 -24.47 -4.92 -16.32
C LYS A 3 -24.12 -6.41 -16.31
N PRO A 4 -22.86 -6.82 -16.37
CA PRO A 4 -22.52 -8.23 -16.24
C PRO A 4 -22.62 -8.60 -14.76
N VAL A 5 -23.45 -9.58 -14.48
CA VAL A 5 -23.77 -10.07 -13.14
C VAL A 5 -22.66 -11.00 -12.65
N ALA A 6 -22.33 -10.95 -11.35
CA ALA A 6 -21.36 -11.83 -10.70
C ALA A 6 -21.73 -13.33 -10.79
N SER A 7 -22.96 -13.67 -11.16
CA SER A 7 -23.43 -15.05 -11.39
C SER A 7 -22.70 -15.79 -12.50
N ASP A 8 -21.96 -15.10 -13.37
CA ASP A 8 -21.27 -15.70 -14.51
C ASP A 8 -19.80 -16.07 -14.19
N ILE A 9 -19.36 -15.87 -12.95
CA ILE A 9 -18.00 -16.26 -12.52
C ILE A 9 -18.00 -17.72 -12.11
N PRO A 10 -17.28 -18.61 -12.84
CA PRO A 10 -17.26 -20.04 -12.54
C PRO A 10 -16.72 -20.32 -11.13
N GLU A 11 -17.36 -21.24 -10.44
CA GLU A 11 -16.81 -21.80 -9.21
C GLU A 11 -15.54 -22.63 -9.50
N MET A 12 -14.67 -22.78 -8.51
CA MET A 12 -13.47 -23.61 -8.58
C MET A 12 -13.82 -25.12 -8.54
N ARG A 13 -14.90 -25.53 -9.21
CA ARG A 13 -15.36 -26.92 -9.38
C ARG A 13 -15.38 -27.72 -8.06
N ARG A 14 -14.34 -28.60 -7.86
CA ARG A 14 -14.25 -29.55 -6.72
C ARG A 14 -13.75 -28.91 -5.44
N ILE A 15 -13.20 -27.70 -5.51
CA ILE A 15 -12.69 -26.99 -4.34
C ILE A 15 -13.86 -26.43 -3.54
N LYS A 16 -13.96 -26.84 -2.28
CA LYS A 16 -14.98 -26.34 -1.34
C LYS A 16 -14.37 -25.79 -0.07
N THR A 17 -13.21 -26.30 0.34
CA THR A 17 -12.51 -25.89 1.55
C THR A 17 -11.09 -25.42 1.23
N ILE A 18 -10.79 -24.18 1.54
CA ILE A 18 -9.49 -23.54 1.28
C ILE A 18 -8.83 -23.24 2.61
N HIS A 19 -7.59 -23.69 2.78
CA HIS A 19 -6.80 -23.42 3.99
C HIS A 19 -5.71 -22.40 3.73
N PHE A 20 -5.62 -21.37 4.57
CA PHE A 20 -4.64 -20.29 4.45
C PHE A 20 -3.58 -20.38 5.55
N VAL A 21 -2.31 -20.55 5.18
CA VAL A 21 -1.17 -20.54 6.12
C VAL A 21 -0.60 -19.13 6.22
N GLY A 22 -0.70 -18.51 7.40
CA GLY A 22 -0.40 -17.08 7.61
C GLY A 22 -1.58 -16.17 7.27
N ILE A 23 -2.82 -16.58 7.62
CA ILE A 23 -4.07 -15.92 7.23
C ILE A 23 -4.23 -14.49 7.76
N GLY A 24 -3.53 -14.12 8.83
CA GLY A 24 -3.61 -12.80 9.46
C GLY A 24 -2.90 -11.69 8.70
N GLY A 25 -2.05 -12.03 7.71
CA GLY A 25 -1.42 -11.04 6.83
C GLY A 25 -2.45 -10.28 5.99
N ALA A 26 -2.24 -8.98 5.75
CA ALA A 26 -3.24 -8.12 5.08
C ALA A 26 -3.68 -8.66 3.70
N GLY A 27 -2.73 -9.03 2.84
CA GLY A 27 -3.06 -9.60 1.53
C GLY A 27 -3.72 -10.98 1.60
N MET A 28 -3.33 -11.85 2.57
CA MET A 28 -3.94 -13.15 2.79
C MET A 28 -5.39 -13.01 3.27
N CYS A 29 -5.60 -12.14 4.27
CA CYS A 29 -6.91 -11.85 4.83
C CYS A 29 -7.88 -11.34 3.76
N GLY A 30 -7.45 -10.42 2.88
CA GLY A 30 -8.29 -9.89 1.82
C GLY A 30 -8.76 -10.94 0.82
N VAL A 31 -7.86 -11.81 0.36
CA VAL A 31 -8.21 -12.93 -0.53
C VAL A 31 -9.16 -13.91 0.16
N ALA A 32 -8.88 -14.25 1.44
CA ALA A 32 -9.73 -15.14 2.23
C ALA A 32 -11.15 -14.58 2.43
N GLU A 33 -11.27 -13.25 2.66
CA GLU A 33 -12.55 -12.55 2.81
C GLU A 33 -13.40 -12.60 1.53
N VAL A 34 -12.80 -12.34 0.37
CA VAL A 34 -13.49 -12.45 -0.93
C VAL A 34 -14.01 -13.87 -1.15
N LEU A 35 -13.18 -14.89 -0.90
CA LEU A 35 -13.57 -16.29 -1.07
C LEU A 35 -14.64 -16.75 -0.07
N LEU A 36 -14.60 -16.25 1.18
CA LEU A 36 -15.67 -16.47 2.17
C LEU A 36 -17.01 -15.94 1.65
N ASN A 37 -17.02 -14.70 1.14
CA ASN A 37 -18.22 -14.07 0.60
C ASN A 37 -18.71 -14.76 -0.69
N GLN A 38 -17.84 -15.46 -1.42
CA GLN A 38 -18.22 -16.35 -2.53
C GLN A 38 -18.78 -17.71 -2.08
N GLY A 39 -18.84 -17.99 -0.77
CA GLY A 39 -19.41 -19.21 -0.23
C GLY A 39 -18.42 -20.35 -0.02
N TYR A 40 -17.11 -20.17 -0.21
CA TYR A 40 -16.11 -21.18 0.13
C TYR A 40 -15.95 -21.33 1.63
N ARG A 41 -15.69 -22.55 2.10
CA ARG A 41 -15.30 -22.80 3.49
C ARG A 41 -13.84 -22.42 3.68
N ILE A 42 -13.59 -21.41 4.49
CA ILE A 42 -12.25 -20.92 4.77
C ILE A 42 -11.78 -21.41 6.13
N THR A 43 -10.61 -22.03 6.13
CA THR A 43 -9.83 -22.31 7.33
C THR A 43 -8.48 -21.64 7.22
N GLY A 44 -7.82 -21.35 8.32
CA GLY A 44 -6.46 -20.79 8.24
C GLY A 44 -5.77 -20.79 9.59
N SER A 45 -4.44 -20.62 9.53
CA SER A 45 -3.58 -20.56 10.69
C SER A 45 -2.75 -19.30 10.74
N ASP A 46 -2.46 -18.84 11.94
CA ASP A 46 -1.49 -17.77 12.21
C ASP A 46 -0.85 -17.98 13.59
N LEU A 47 0.32 -17.37 13.83
CA LEU A 47 1.01 -17.45 15.12
C LEU A 47 0.46 -16.46 16.15
N LYS A 48 -0.22 -15.41 15.71
CA LYS A 48 -0.74 -14.33 16.57
C LYS A 48 -2.19 -14.00 16.23
N ARG A 49 -2.94 -13.74 17.27
CA ARG A 49 -4.27 -13.12 17.12
C ARG A 49 -4.12 -11.68 16.65
N SER A 50 -4.94 -11.25 15.70
CA SER A 50 -4.95 -9.91 15.13
C SER A 50 -6.37 -9.50 14.76
N ASN A 51 -6.58 -8.20 14.50
CA ASN A 51 -7.86 -7.69 14.01
C ASN A 51 -8.33 -8.42 12.73
N ASN A 52 -7.40 -8.80 11.85
CA ASN A 52 -7.70 -9.54 10.64
C ASN A 52 -8.22 -10.94 10.94
N THR A 53 -7.56 -11.69 11.83
CA THR A 53 -8.01 -13.04 12.24
C THR A 53 -9.34 -13.00 12.96
N ASP A 54 -9.58 -12.00 13.81
CA ASP A 54 -10.85 -11.81 14.52
C ASP A 54 -11.99 -11.47 13.57
N ARG A 55 -11.74 -10.62 12.56
CA ARG A 55 -12.71 -10.28 11.53
C ARG A 55 -13.10 -11.51 10.71
N LEU A 56 -12.15 -12.25 10.18
CA LEU A 56 -12.41 -13.48 9.42
C LEU A 56 -13.17 -14.53 10.26
N LYS A 57 -12.85 -14.65 11.55
CA LYS A 57 -13.57 -15.54 12.47
C LYS A 57 -15.03 -15.11 12.64
N LYS A 58 -15.30 -13.80 12.78
CA LYS A 58 -16.68 -13.27 12.83
C LYS A 58 -17.47 -13.54 11.54
N MET A 59 -16.78 -13.59 10.39
CA MET A 59 -17.37 -13.89 9.09
C MET A 59 -17.58 -15.39 8.86
N GLY A 60 -17.13 -16.27 9.78
CA GLY A 60 -17.33 -17.72 9.69
C GLY A 60 -16.10 -18.55 9.34
N ALA A 61 -14.92 -17.95 9.19
CA ALA A 61 -13.68 -18.70 8.99
C ALA A 61 -13.25 -19.44 10.27
N LYS A 62 -12.70 -20.65 10.12
CA LYS A 62 -12.10 -21.37 11.22
C LYS A 62 -10.62 -21.04 11.34
N ILE A 63 -10.23 -20.35 12.41
CA ILE A 63 -8.87 -19.86 12.64
C ILE A 63 -8.15 -20.68 13.70
N PHE A 64 -6.91 -21.11 13.40
CA PHE A 64 -5.99 -21.80 14.30
C PHE A 64 -4.84 -20.84 14.68
N LEU A 65 -4.48 -20.76 15.96
CA LEU A 65 -3.39 -19.90 16.46
C LEU A 65 -2.06 -20.65 16.58
N LYS A 66 -1.92 -21.76 15.84
CA LYS A 66 -0.69 -22.56 15.73
C LYS A 66 -0.64 -23.21 14.36
N HIS A 67 0.57 -23.40 13.85
CA HIS A 67 0.80 -24.18 12.64
C HIS A 67 0.95 -25.67 13.00
N GLU A 68 -0.03 -26.48 12.66
CA GLU A 68 -0.04 -27.92 12.94
C GLU A 68 -0.46 -28.73 11.69
N ALA A 69 0.19 -29.85 11.45
CA ALA A 69 -0.06 -30.71 10.28
C ALA A 69 -1.53 -31.10 10.11
N GLY A 70 -2.26 -31.27 11.23
CA GLY A 70 -3.68 -31.61 11.23
C GLY A 70 -4.62 -30.54 10.67
N ASN A 71 -4.19 -29.26 10.66
CA ASN A 71 -5.03 -28.15 10.21
C ASN A 71 -5.43 -28.26 8.73
N VAL A 72 -4.57 -28.86 7.89
CA VAL A 72 -4.81 -29.00 6.43
C VAL A 72 -5.60 -30.25 6.05
N SER A 73 -5.92 -31.16 7.00
CA SER A 73 -6.50 -32.46 6.73
C SER A 73 -7.78 -32.41 5.87
N LYS A 74 -8.66 -31.43 6.11
CA LYS A 74 -9.94 -31.24 5.42
C LYS A 74 -9.88 -30.21 4.28
N ALA A 75 -8.71 -29.64 3.98
CA ALA A 75 -8.55 -28.67 2.90
C ALA A 75 -8.48 -29.37 1.54
N ASP A 76 -9.11 -28.79 0.53
CA ASP A 76 -8.99 -29.20 -0.87
C ASP A 76 -7.76 -28.53 -1.53
N VAL A 77 -7.42 -27.32 -1.07
CA VAL A 77 -6.23 -26.56 -1.50
C VAL A 77 -5.65 -25.81 -0.30
N VAL A 78 -4.35 -25.65 -0.29
CA VAL A 78 -3.61 -24.88 0.73
C VAL A 78 -2.95 -23.67 0.09
N VAL A 79 -3.27 -22.49 0.59
CA VAL A 79 -2.70 -21.20 0.17
C VAL A 79 -1.70 -20.74 1.22
N TYR A 80 -0.51 -20.34 0.81
CA TYR A 80 0.50 -19.87 1.75
C TYR A 80 1.02 -18.47 1.42
N SER A 81 1.40 -17.75 2.46
CA SER A 81 2.09 -16.45 2.34
C SER A 81 3.58 -16.66 2.04
N SER A 82 4.18 -15.78 1.25
CA SER A 82 5.63 -15.75 0.99
C SER A 82 6.48 -15.63 2.26
N ALA A 83 5.91 -15.08 3.34
CA ALA A 83 6.55 -15.02 4.66
C ALA A 83 6.66 -16.37 5.38
N ILE A 84 5.97 -17.41 4.90
CA ILE A 84 5.94 -18.73 5.53
C ILE A 84 7.06 -19.61 4.98
N ASN A 85 7.91 -20.12 5.86
CA ASN A 85 9.00 -21.02 5.51
C ASN A 85 8.47 -22.40 5.03
N ARG A 86 9.10 -22.99 4.03
CA ARG A 86 8.78 -24.35 3.52
C ARG A 86 8.93 -25.45 4.56
N ARG A 87 9.60 -25.19 5.69
CA ARG A 87 9.69 -26.12 6.83
C ARG A 87 8.44 -26.12 7.71
N ASN A 88 7.46 -25.26 7.47
CA ASN A 88 6.20 -25.18 8.19
C ASN A 88 5.49 -26.54 8.17
N PRO A 89 4.94 -27.05 9.31
CA PRO A 89 4.32 -28.37 9.41
C PRO A 89 3.09 -28.51 8.50
N GLU A 90 2.33 -27.45 8.26
CA GLU A 90 1.16 -27.46 7.37
C GLU A 90 1.57 -27.57 5.91
N ILE A 91 2.64 -26.88 5.48
CA ILE A 91 3.19 -27.02 4.13
C ILE A 91 3.69 -28.45 3.90
N LYS A 92 4.46 -29.01 4.86
CA LYS A 92 4.92 -30.40 4.76
C LYS A 92 3.77 -31.38 4.68
N ALA A 93 2.73 -31.19 5.50
CA ALA A 93 1.56 -32.04 5.50
C ALA A 93 0.76 -31.96 4.19
N ALA A 94 0.62 -30.75 3.62
CA ALA A 94 -0.03 -30.56 2.32
C ALA A 94 0.71 -31.32 1.21
N ILE A 95 2.04 -31.22 1.16
CA ILE A 95 2.88 -31.94 0.20
C ILE A 95 2.73 -33.47 0.39
N ALA A 96 2.83 -33.97 1.64
CA ALA A 96 2.71 -35.40 1.94
C ALA A 96 1.33 -35.96 1.59
N GLN A 97 0.27 -35.16 1.65
CA GLN A 97 -1.10 -35.53 1.29
C GLN A 97 -1.43 -35.25 -0.18
N HIS A 98 -0.45 -34.86 -1.02
CA HIS A 98 -0.63 -34.48 -2.43
C HIS A 98 -1.72 -33.42 -2.66
N LYS A 99 -1.90 -32.48 -1.71
CA LYS A 99 -2.85 -31.38 -1.85
C LYS A 99 -2.23 -30.26 -2.70
N PRO A 100 -3.01 -29.61 -3.58
CA PRO A 100 -2.55 -28.39 -4.23
C PRO A 100 -2.05 -27.38 -3.19
N LEU A 101 -0.83 -26.90 -3.38
CA LEU A 101 -0.15 -25.95 -2.51
C LEU A 101 0.27 -24.75 -3.36
N ILE A 102 -0.42 -23.64 -3.21
CA ILE A 102 -0.27 -22.46 -4.08
C ILE A 102 0.08 -21.21 -3.28
N PRO A 103 0.90 -20.31 -3.82
CA PRO A 103 1.15 -19.01 -3.20
C PRO A 103 -0.09 -18.11 -3.25
N ARG A 104 -0.17 -17.12 -2.35
CA ARG A 104 -1.23 -16.12 -2.31
C ARG A 104 -1.52 -15.48 -3.67
N ALA A 105 -0.47 -15.14 -4.42
CA ALA A 105 -0.61 -14.46 -5.71
C ALA A 105 -1.28 -15.34 -6.77
N GLU A 106 -1.04 -16.64 -6.76
CA GLU A 106 -1.72 -17.59 -7.65
C GLU A 106 -3.22 -17.68 -7.33
N MET A 107 -3.60 -17.67 -6.04
CA MET A 107 -5.00 -17.60 -5.64
C MET A 107 -5.64 -16.24 -6.06
N LEU A 108 -4.91 -15.14 -5.96
CA LEU A 108 -5.38 -13.84 -6.44
C LEU A 108 -5.53 -13.85 -7.98
N ALA A 109 -4.60 -14.45 -8.69
CA ALA A 109 -4.69 -14.64 -10.14
C ALA A 109 -5.93 -15.47 -10.53
N GLU A 110 -6.26 -16.50 -9.75
CA GLU A 110 -7.48 -17.29 -9.97
C GLU A 110 -8.76 -16.45 -9.77
N LEU A 111 -8.77 -15.55 -8.76
CA LEU A 111 -9.87 -14.60 -8.59
C LEU A 111 -9.99 -13.60 -9.76
N MET A 112 -8.87 -13.31 -10.44
CA MET A 112 -8.84 -12.42 -11.62
C MET A 112 -9.30 -13.10 -12.91
N ARG A 113 -9.14 -14.42 -13.03
CA ARG A 113 -9.24 -15.20 -14.28
C ARG A 113 -10.46 -14.91 -15.15
N TYR A 114 -11.62 -14.74 -14.53
CA TYR A 114 -12.90 -14.52 -15.23
C TYR A 114 -13.48 -13.13 -14.96
N ARG A 115 -12.63 -12.20 -14.50
CA ARG A 115 -13.05 -10.84 -14.15
C ARG A 115 -12.35 -9.82 -15.05
N HIS A 116 -12.96 -8.65 -15.14
CA HIS A 116 -12.28 -7.48 -15.69
C HIS A 116 -11.33 -6.93 -14.61
N ALA A 117 -10.15 -7.54 -14.52
CA ALA A 117 -9.19 -7.27 -13.47
C ALA A 117 -8.32 -6.05 -13.78
N ILE A 118 -8.19 -5.17 -12.82
CA ILE A 118 -7.32 -3.99 -12.82
C ILE A 118 -6.25 -4.21 -11.76
N ALA A 119 -4.99 -4.36 -12.18
CA ALA A 119 -3.86 -4.58 -11.29
C ALA A 119 -3.01 -3.31 -11.15
N ILE A 120 -2.76 -2.90 -9.93
CA ILE A 120 -1.95 -1.70 -9.63
C ILE A 120 -0.58 -2.14 -9.14
N ALA A 121 0.43 -1.97 -9.98
CA ALA A 121 1.83 -2.26 -9.71
C ALA A 121 2.66 -0.98 -9.52
N GLY A 122 3.90 -1.16 -9.11
CA GLY A 122 4.89 -0.10 -8.88
C GLY A 122 5.45 -0.16 -7.48
N THR A 123 6.60 0.43 -7.27
CA THR A 123 7.27 0.40 -5.96
C THR A 123 6.43 1.11 -4.89
N HIS A 124 5.87 2.29 -5.20
CA HIS A 124 5.09 3.12 -4.28
C HIS A 124 3.73 3.52 -4.86
N GLY A 125 2.78 3.88 -3.99
CA GLY A 125 1.47 4.40 -4.41
C GLY A 125 0.42 3.34 -4.74
N LYS A 126 0.74 2.04 -4.75
CA LYS A 126 -0.18 0.94 -5.07
C LYS A 126 -1.49 1.01 -4.28
N THR A 127 -1.40 0.98 -2.97
CA THR A 127 -2.54 0.97 -2.05
C THR A 127 -3.48 2.16 -2.27
N THR A 128 -2.91 3.36 -2.35
CA THR A 128 -3.68 4.60 -2.57
C THR A 128 -4.37 4.60 -3.93
N THR A 129 -3.65 4.24 -5.00
CA THR A 129 -4.20 4.17 -6.36
C THR A 129 -5.31 3.13 -6.45
N THR A 130 -5.10 1.90 -5.94
CA THR A 130 -6.11 0.83 -5.89
C THR A 130 -7.39 1.31 -5.21
N SER A 131 -7.24 2.00 -4.08
CA SER A 131 -8.36 2.51 -3.28
C SER A 131 -9.14 3.62 -3.99
N ILE A 132 -8.45 4.55 -4.66
CA ILE A 132 -9.09 5.61 -5.44
C ILE A 132 -9.84 5.00 -6.64
N VAL A 133 -9.23 4.05 -7.36
CA VAL A 133 -9.86 3.33 -8.47
C VAL A 133 -11.13 2.62 -7.99
N ALA A 134 -11.05 1.84 -6.92
CA ALA A 134 -12.21 1.15 -6.34
C ALA A 134 -13.34 2.12 -5.96
N SER A 135 -13.01 3.27 -5.35
CA SER A 135 -13.96 4.31 -4.97
C SER A 135 -14.66 4.93 -6.20
N ILE A 136 -13.91 5.21 -7.28
CA ILE A 136 -14.47 5.76 -8.52
C ILE A 136 -15.38 4.75 -9.21
N LEU A 137 -14.95 3.48 -9.31
CA LEU A 137 -15.76 2.42 -9.93
C LEU A 137 -17.09 2.22 -9.18
N ALA A 138 -17.05 2.24 -7.84
CA ALA A 138 -18.25 2.16 -7.01
C ALA A 138 -19.22 3.33 -7.28
N GLU A 139 -18.71 4.58 -7.35
CA GLU A 139 -19.53 5.76 -7.69
C GLU A 139 -19.99 5.79 -9.16
N GLY A 140 -19.34 5.00 -10.01
CA GLY A 140 -19.71 4.76 -11.39
C GLY A 140 -20.73 3.63 -11.58
N ASP A 141 -21.35 3.13 -10.50
CA ASP A 141 -22.32 2.02 -10.49
C ASP A 141 -21.74 0.69 -10.99
N LEU A 142 -20.41 0.50 -10.88
CA LEU A 142 -19.75 -0.73 -11.30
C LEU A 142 -19.49 -1.71 -10.15
N ASP A 143 -19.73 -1.33 -8.92
CA ASP A 143 -19.61 -2.16 -7.69
C ASP A 143 -18.48 -3.21 -7.73
N PRO A 144 -17.19 -2.79 -7.70
CA PRO A 144 -16.08 -3.69 -7.91
C PRO A 144 -15.81 -4.59 -6.69
N THR A 145 -15.31 -5.80 -6.95
CA THR A 145 -14.51 -6.52 -5.96
C THR A 145 -13.17 -5.83 -5.83
N TYR A 146 -12.65 -5.68 -4.60
CA TYR A 146 -11.29 -5.16 -4.42
C TYR A 146 -10.51 -5.92 -3.35
N VAL A 147 -9.18 -5.97 -3.53
CA VAL A 147 -8.20 -6.51 -2.57
C VAL A 147 -7.06 -5.50 -2.45
N ILE A 148 -6.93 -4.89 -1.28
CA ILE A 148 -6.03 -3.77 -0.99
C ILE A 148 -5.05 -4.18 0.12
N GLY A 149 -3.80 -3.73 0.05
CA GLY A 149 -2.77 -4.01 1.06
C GLY A 149 -2.98 -3.28 2.40
N GLY A 150 -3.83 -2.26 2.45
CA GLY A 150 -4.19 -1.48 3.63
C GLY A 150 -5.70 -1.49 3.92
N LEU A 151 -6.10 -0.93 5.06
CA LEU A 151 -7.52 -0.76 5.39
C LEU A 151 -8.05 0.51 4.72
N LEU A 152 -9.11 0.39 3.95
CA LEU A 152 -9.81 1.54 3.39
C LEU A 152 -10.64 2.23 4.49
N ASN A 153 -10.38 3.49 4.78
CA ASN A 153 -11.00 4.22 5.91
C ASN A 153 -12.53 4.27 5.79
N SER A 154 -13.08 4.32 4.57
CA SER A 154 -14.53 4.37 4.34
C SER A 154 -15.26 3.06 4.67
N SER A 155 -14.60 1.90 4.55
CA SER A 155 -15.20 0.58 4.79
C SER A 155 -14.63 -0.15 6.01
N GLY A 156 -13.49 0.30 6.55
CA GLY A 156 -12.77 -0.42 7.61
C GLY A 156 -12.27 -1.81 7.19
N SER A 157 -12.29 -2.12 5.89
CA SER A 157 -11.86 -3.40 5.33
C SER A 157 -10.76 -3.23 4.29
N ASN A 158 -9.94 -4.25 4.13
CA ASN A 158 -8.93 -4.33 3.08
C ASN A 158 -9.40 -5.13 1.86
N ALA A 159 -10.61 -5.67 1.89
CA ALA A 159 -11.21 -6.35 0.76
C ALA A 159 -12.74 -6.27 0.82
N ARG A 160 -13.37 -6.40 -0.34
CA ARG A 160 -14.81 -6.50 -0.49
C ARG A 160 -15.14 -7.31 -1.73
N LEU A 161 -16.13 -8.19 -1.65
CA LEU A 161 -16.76 -8.80 -2.82
C LEU A 161 -17.82 -7.83 -3.36
N GLY A 162 -17.66 -7.39 -4.60
CA GLY A 162 -18.65 -6.63 -5.34
C GLY A 162 -19.51 -7.53 -6.23
N GLU A 163 -20.61 -6.98 -6.71
CA GLU A 163 -21.59 -7.71 -7.56
C GLU A 163 -21.22 -7.71 -9.05
N SER A 164 -20.25 -6.90 -9.46
CA SER A 164 -19.86 -6.80 -10.87
C SER A 164 -18.68 -7.70 -11.22
N ARG A 165 -18.38 -7.76 -12.53
CA ARG A 165 -17.19 -8.45 -13.03
C ARG A 165 -15.88 -7.74 -12.70
N TYR A 166 -15.88 -6.51 -12.22
CA TYR A 166 -14.67 -5.75 -11.94
C TYR A 166 -13.96 -6.26 -10.69
N LEU A 167 -12.65 -6.40 -10.80
CA LEU A 167 -11.78 -6.70 -9.67
C LEU A 167 -10.58 -5.74 -9.70
N VAL A 168 -10.35 -5.02 -8.61
CA VAL A 168 -9.21 -4.11 -8.45
C VAL A 168 -8.29 -4.67 -7.36
N ALA A 169 -7.02 -4.88 -7.68
CA ALA A 169 -6.07 -5.42 -6.71
C ALA A 169 -4.66 -4.83 -6.87
N GLU A 170 -3.91 -4.86 -5.77
CA GLU A 170 -2.49 -4.56 -5.79
C GLU A 170 -1.70 -5.72 -6.39
N ALA A 171 -0.74 -5.38 -7.23
CA ALA A 171 0.25 -6.28 -7.82
C ALA A 171 1.57 -6.10 -7.08
N ASP A 172 1.95 -7.09 -6.28
CA ASP A 172 3.09 -7.03 -5.36
C ASP A 172 4.38 -7.47 -6.06
N GLU A 173 5.29 -6.53 -6.26
CA GLU A 173 6.61 -6.77 -6.87
C GLU A 173 7.65 -7.27 -5.85
N SER A 174 7.40 -7.11 -4.55
CA SER A 174 8.42 -7.33 -3.52
C SER A 174 9.03 -8.74 -3.51
N ASP A 175 8.25 -9.74 -3.93
CA ASP A 175 8.65 -11.15 -4.07
C ASP A 175 8.46 -11.68 -5.50
N ALA A 176 8.35 -10.79 -6.50
CA ALA A 176 8.03 -11.06 -7.89
C ALA A 176 6.68 -11.79 -8.10
N SER A 177 5.83 -11.86 -7.10
CA SER A 177 4.56 -12.61 -7.17
C SER A 177 3.54 -11.98 -8.12
N PHE A 178 3.68 -10.70 -8.47
CA PHE A 178 2.85 -10.02 -9.48
C PHE A 178 2.93 -10.69 -10.86
N MET A 179 3.97 -11.46 -11.14
CA MET A 179 4.12 -12.24 -12.38
C MET A 179 3.04 -13.30 -12.58
N HIS A 180 2.37 -13.74 -11.52
CA HIS A 180 1.25 -14.68 -11.63
C HIS A 180 -0.04 -14.01 -12.15
N LEU A 181 -0.15 -12.68 -12.05
CA LEU A 181 -1.37 -11.95 -12.37
C LEU A 181 -1.55 -11.77 -13.88
N GLN A 182 -2.80 -11.87 -14.34
CA GLN A 182 -3.20 -11.71 -15.74
C GLN A 182 -4.35 -10.69 -15.83
N PRO A 183 -4.08 -9.40 -15.60
CA PRO A 183 -5.10 -8.37 -15.60
C PRO A 183 -5.52 -7.97 -17.02
N MET A 184 -6.66 -7.26 -17.12
CA MET A 184 -7.10 -6.55 -18.34
C MET A 184 -6.49 -5.15 -18.41
N VAL A 185 -6.31 -4.51 -17.25
CA VAL A 185 -5.69 -3.20 -17.11
C VAL A 185 -4.57 -3.30 -16.07
N ALA A 186 -3.38 -2.84 -16.38
CA ALA A 186 -2.26 -2.77 -15.47
C ALA A 186 -1.76 -1.34 -15.33
N VAL A 187 -1.59 -0.88 -14.09
CA VAL A 187 -0.95 0.41 -13.79
C VAL A 187 0.46 0.16 -13.31
N VAL A 188 1.41 0.99 -13.73
CA VAL A 188 2.73 1.10 -13.10
C VAL A 188 2.93 2.53 -12.65
N THR A 189 2.96 2.72 -11.34
CA THR A 189 3.06 4.06 -10.71
C THR A 189 4.47 4.61 -10.76
N ASN A 190 5.45 3.79 -10.42
CA ASN A 190 6.89 4.08 -10.44
C ASN A 190 7.69 2.78 -10.37
N ILE A 191 8.98 2.84 -10.70
CA ILE A 191 9.93 1.72 -10.59
C ILE A 191 11.19 2.27 -9.92
N GLU A 192 11.39 1.96 -8.64
CA GLU A 192 12.55 2.34 -7.86
C GLU A 192 13.31 1.10 -7.36
N ALA A 193 14.56 1.29 -6.96
CA ALA A 193 15.43 0.21 -6.51
C ALA A 193 15.08 -0.21 -5.07
N ASP A 194 13.95 -0.89 -4.90
CA ASP A 194 13.57 -1.56 -3.64
C ASP A 194 13.49 -3.08 -3.87
N HIS A 195 13.58 -3.85 -2.80
CA HIS A 195 13.53 -5.33 -2.85
C HIS A 195 14.55 -5.98 -3.81
N MET A 196 15.72 -5.34 -3.99
CA MET A 196 16.72 -5.71 -4.99
C MET A 196 17.22 -7.15 -4.84
N ALA A 197 17.22 -7.72 -3.63
CA ALA A 197 17.58 -9.13 -3.41
C ALA A 197 16.72 -10.12 -4.21
N THR A 198 15.43 -9.79 -4.43
CA THR A 198 14.49 -10.59 -5.25
C THR A 198 14.92 -10.61 -6.72
N TYR A 199 15.57 -9.56 -7.18
CA TYR A 199 15.97 -9.35 -8.58
C TYR A 199 17.46 -9.54 -8.83
N GLY A 200 18.16 -10.21 -7.89
CA GLY A 200 19.60 -10.50 -8.00
C GLY A 200 20.49 -9.27 -7.81
N GLY A 201 20.00 -8.20 -7.20
CA GLY A 201 20.75 -6.95 -7.01
C GLY A 201 20.80 -6.07 -8.26
N ASP A 202 20.12 -6.42 -9.36
CA ASP A 202 20.18 -5.73 -10.63
C ASP A 202 18.87 -4.97 -10.94
N PHE A 203 18.97 -3.64 -11.05
CA PHE A 203 17.82 -2.78 -11.34
C PHE A 203 17.27 -2.99 -12.78
N GLU A 204 18.12 -3.34 -13.74
CA GLU A 204 17.66 -3.69 -15.08
C GLU A 204 16.81 -4.97 -15.06
N ASN A 205 17.16 -5.92 -14.19
CA ASN A 205 16.37 -7.12 -14.00
C ASN A 205 14.98 -6.79 -13.41
N LEU A 206 14.92 -5.94 -12.38
CA LEU A 206 13.63 -5.44 -11.86
C LEU A 206 12.78 -4.81 -12.97
N LYS A 207 13.34 -3.92 -13.79
CA LYS A 207 12.63 -3.30 -14.92
C LYS A 207 12.15 -4.33 -15.94
N LYS A 208 12.93 -5.37 -16.20
CA LYS A 208 12.52 -6.48 -17.07
C LYS A 208 11.29 -7.20 -16.52
N TYR A 209 11.24 -7.48 -15.22
CA TYR A 209 10.06 -8.09 -14.59
C TYR A 209 8.80 -7.22 -14.74
N PHE A 210 8.91 -5.88 -14.65
CA PHE A 210 7.78 -5.00 -14.95
C PHE A 210 7.34 -5.08 -16.40
N VAL A 211 8.26 -5.18 -17.36
CA VAL A 211 7.93 -5.38 -18.79
C VAL A 211 7.23 -6.72 -18.98
N ASP A 212 7.75 -7.79 -18.39
CA ASP A 212 7.17 -9.14 -18.49
C ASP A 212 5.77 -9.17 -17.84
N PHE A 213 5.57 -8.50 -16.69
CA PHE A 213 4.26 -8.33 -16.07
C PHE A 213 3.28 -7.60 -17.00
N LEU A 214 3.69 -6.52 -17.65
CA LEU A 214 2.86 -5.80 -18.62
C LEU A 214 2.54 -6.65 -19.85
N HIS A 215 3.39 -7.60 -20.22
CA HIS A 215 3.12 -8.57 -21.26
C HIS A 215 2.14 -9.69 -20.86
N ASN A 216 1.80 -9.84 -19.57
CA ASN A 216 0.69 -10.68 -19.13
C ASN A 216 -0.68 -10.08 -19.47
N LEU A 217 -0.76 -8.79 -19.81
CA LEU A 217 -1.96 -8.20 -20.40
C LEU A 217 -2.31 -8.91 -21.72
N PRO A 218 -3.58 -9.16 -22.03
CA PRO A 218 -3.97 -9.58 -23.36
C PRO A 218 -3.58 -8.52 -24.39
N PHE A 219 -3.51 -8.89 -25.66
CA PHE A 219 -3.08 -7.96 -26.73
C PHE A 219 -3.97 -6.71 -26.85
N TYR A 220 -5.19 -6.77 -26.36
CA TYR A 220 -6.16 -5.68 -26.30
C TYR A 220 -6.30 -5.07 -24.91
N GLY A 221 -5.49 -5.51 -23.95
CA GLY A 221 -5.45 -4.95 -22.59
C GLY A 221 -4.73 -3.60 -22.58
N LEU A 222 -4.82 -2.90 -21.46
CA LEU A 222 -4.33 -1.54 -21.32
C LEU A 222 -3.23 -1.43 -20.25
N ALA A 223 -2.10 -0.83 -20.59
CA ALA A 223 -1.07 -0.39 -19.67
C ALA A 223 -1.22 1.12 -19.36
N VAL A 224 -1.35 1.51 -18.09
CA VAL A 224 -1.45 2.90 -17.63
C VAL A 224 -0.16 3.27 -16.88
N LEU A 225 0.68 4.12 -17.48
CA LEU A 225 2.09 4.28 -17.11
C LEU A 225 2.42 5.73 -16.72
N CYS A 226 3.08 5.91 -15.56
CA CYS A 226 3.53 7.23 -15.09
C CYS A 226 4.81 7.67 -15.80
N ILE A 227 4.73 8.61 -16.74
CA ILE A 227 5.92 9.06 -17.49
C ILE A 227 6.78 10.07 -16.73
N ASP A 228 6.36 10.54 -15.56
CA ASP A 228 7.19 11.37 -14.71
C ASP A 228 8.24 10.55 -13.97
N ASP A 229 8.01 9.24 -13.82
CA ASP A 229 8.97 8.33 -13.21
C ASP A 229 10.04 7.88 -14.21
N PRO A 230 11.35 8.04 -13.88
CA PRO A 230 12.43 7.66 -14.80
C PRO A 230 12.49 6.17 -15.10
N GLY A 231 12.21 5.31 -14.11
CA GLY A 231 12.19 3.85 -14.25
C GLY A 231 11.09 3.42 -15.23
N VAL A 232 9.86 3.91 -15.03
CA VAL A 232 8.73 3.67 -15.96
C VAL A 232 9.03 4.21 -17.34
N LYS A 233 9.55 5.43 -17.44
CA LYS A 233 9.90 6.04 -18.73
C LYS A 233 10.91 5.22 -19.52
N SER A 234 11.86 4.56 -18.84
CA SER A 234 12.91 3.75 -19.47
C SER A 234 12.39 2.45 -20.10
N ILE A 235 11.21 1.98 -19.69
CA ILE A 235 10.61 0.74 -20.21
C ILE A 235 9.53 0.96 -21.28
N LEU A 236 9.05 2.20 -21.50
CA LEU A 236 7.96 2.49 -22.45
C LEU A 236 8.17 1.86 -23.82
N GLY A 237 9.36 1.98 -24.40
CA GLY A 237 9.69 1.43 -25.71
C GLY A 237 9.81 -0.11 -25.76
N LYS A 238 9.74 -0.79 -24.61
CA LYS A 238 9.82 -2.25 -24.50
C LYS A 238 8.45 -2.90 -24.34
N VAL A 239 7.38 -2.12 -24.13
CA VAL A 239 6.02 -2.61 -23.89
C VAL A 239 5.24 -2.68 -25.20
N SER A 240 4.86 -3.89 -25.62
CA SER A 240 4.08 -4.15 -26.84
C SER A 240 2.58 -4.37 -26.53
N ARG A 241 1.98 -3.47 -25.78
CA ARG A 241 0.57 -3.43 -25.44
C ARG A 241 0.05 -1.99 -25.63
N PRO A 242 -1.27 -1.77 -25.76
CA PRO A 242 -1.84 -0.43 -25.72
C PRO A 242 -1.41 0.31 -24.44
N ILE A 243 -0.92 1.53 -24.60
CA ILE A 243 -0.40 2.34 -23.49
C ILE A 243 -1.19 3.64 -23.41
N ILE A 244 -1.56 4.02 -22.17
CA ILE A 244 -1.95 5.36 -21.79
C ILE A 244 -0.92 5.87 -20.78
N THR A 245 -0.42 7.09 -21.00
CA THR A 245 0.55 7.72 -20.12
C THR A 245 -0.10 8.80 -19.27
N TYR A 246 0.38 8.97 -18.03
CA TYR A 246 -0.06 10.06 -17.15
C TYR A 246 1.12 10.71 -16.43
N GLY A 247 0.94 11.97 -16.02
CA GLY A 247 1.98 12.71 -15.32
C GLY A 247 1.76 14.22 -15.33
N PHE A 248 2.67 14.97 -14.71
CA PHE A 248 2.79 16.43 -14.85
C PHE A 248 3.47 16.81 -16.18
N SER A 249 4.17 15.86 -16.79
CA SER A 249 4.82 16.06 -18.08
C SER A 249 3.81 16.47 -19.16
N LYS A 250 4.15 17.50 -19.95
CA LYS A 250 3.34 17.94 -21.10
C LYS A 250 3.21 16.85 -22.20
N LYS A 251 4.00 15.78 -22.12
CA LYS A 251 3.97 14.66 -23.05
C LYS A 251 3.03 13.53 -22.60
N ALA A 252 2.43 13.66 -21.39
CA ALA A 252 1.49 12.69 -20.89
C ALA A 252 0.15 12.79 -21.61
N ASP A 253 -0.49 11.67 -21.92
CA ASP A 253 -1.85 11.61 -22.46
C ASP A 253 -2.84 12.18 -21.44
N TYR A 254 -2.65 11.85 -20.18
CA TYR A 254 -3.41 12.38 -19.04
C TYR A 254 -2.50 13.34 -18.26
N MET A 255 -2.48 14.60 -18.70
CA MET A 255 -1.59 15.62 -18.13
C MET A 255 -2.19 16.29 -16.90
N VAL A 256 -1.47 16.22 -15.77
CA VAL A 256 -1.79 16.94 -14.54
C VAL A 256 -1.30 18.37 -14.64
N SER A 257 -2.15 19.34 -14.31
CA SER A 257 -1.82 20.75 -14.33
C SER A 257 -2.55 21.53 -13.23
N GLY A 258 -2.21 22.78 -13.01
CA GLY A 258 -2.90 23.67 -12.05
C GLY A 258 -2.86 23.16 -10.61
N PHE A 259 -1.82 22.38 -10.23
CA PHE A 259 -1.68 21.80 -8.90
C PHE A 259 -1.59 22.90 -7.83
N LYS A 260 -2.43 22.78 -6.82
CA LYS A 260 -2.45 23.63 -5.61
C LYS A 260 -2.66 22.75 -4.40
N GLN A 261 -1.97 23.03 -3.32
CA GLN A 261 -2.17 22.38 -2.02
C GLN A 261 -2.51 23.44 -0.97
N ILE A 262 -3.52 23.14 -0.15
CA ILE A 262 -3.90 23.92 1.03
C ILE A 262 -4.12 22.91 2.15
N ALA A 263 -3.26 22.98 3.15
CA ALA A 263 -3.24 22.01 4.24
C ALA A 263 -3.26 20.55 3.71
N GLY A 264 -4.15 19.71 4.23
CA GLY A 264 -4.31 18.30 3.83
C GLY A 264 -5.07 18.07 2.51
N GLN A 265 -5.40 19.11 1.76
CA GLN A 265 -6.19 18.98 0.52
C GLN A 265 -5.41 19.47 -0.69
N ILE A 266 -5.53 18.77 -1.82
CA ILE A 266 -5.01 19.20 -3.11
C ILE A 266 -6.13 19.43 -4.12
N ALA A 267 -5.90 20.39 -5.02
CA ALA A 267 -6.73 20.66 -6.18
C ALA A 267 -5.84 20.71 -7.42
N PHE A 268 -6.29 20.09 -8.51
CA PHE A 268 -5.57 20.05 -9.79
C PHE A 268 -6.52 19.76 -10.93
N GLU A 269 -6.02 19.87 -12.15
CA GLU A 269 -6.75 19.57 -13.38
C GLU A 269 -6.06 18.42 -14.11
N VAL A 270 -6.84 17.54 -14.74
CA VAL A 270 -6.31 16.47 -15.62
C VAL A 270 -6.84 16.73 -17.03
N GLN A 271 -5.94 17.11 -17.95
CA GLN A 271 -6.23 17.14 -19.37
C GLN A 271 -6.26 15.73 -19.93
N ARG A 272 -7.20 15.44 -20.82
CA ARG A 272 -7.42 14.11 -21.41
C ARG A 272 -7.38 14.19 -22.93
N PRO A 273 -6.93 13.14 -23.66
CA PRO A 273 -6.75 13.16 -25.11
C PRO A 273 -8.03 13.59 -25.86
N ASP A 274 -9.17 12.99 -25.52
CA ASP A 274 -10.42 13.15 -26.26
C ASP A 274 -11.37 14.22 -25.69
N LYS A 275 -10.90 15.04 -24.76
CA LYS A 275 -11.71 16.07 -24.11
C LYS A 275 -11.11 17.46 -24.26
N LYS A 276 -11.91 18.40 -24.78
CA LYS A 276 -11.49 19.81 -24.91
C LYS A 276 -11.25 20.49 -23.56
N LYS A 277 -11.98 20.08 -22.51
CA LYS A 277 -11.86 20.67 -21.16
C LYS A 277 -11.25 19.67 -20.18
N PRO A 278 -10.32 20.11 -19.34
CA PRO A 278 -9.78 19.26 -18.29
C PRO A 278 -10.83 18.93 -17.23
N ILE A 279 -10.68 17.78 -16.59
CA ILE A 279 -11.45 17.46 -15.40
C ILE A 279 -10.78 18.10 -14.18
N LYS A 280 -11.55 18.85 -13.38
CA LYS A 280 -11.08 19.47 -12.14
C LYS A 280 -11.28 18.52 -10.98
N ILE A 281 -10.20 18.24 -10.27
CA ILE A 281 -10.16 17.27 -9.16
C ILE A 281 -9.86 18.01 -7.85
N LYS A 282 -10.52 17.58 -6.78
CA LYS A 282 -10.19 17.90 -5.39
C LYS A 282 -10.04 16.59 -4.63
N LEU A 283 -8.91 16.41 -3.95
CA LEU A 283 -8.58 15.21 -3.19
C LEU A 283 -8.19 15.60 -1.76
N ASN A 284 -8.76 14.91 -0.77
CA ASN A 284 -8.49 15.14 0.66
C ASN A 284 -7.24 14.37 1.12
N MET A 285 -6.18 14.47 0.37
CA MET A 285 -4.84 13.97 0.70
C MET A 285 -3.81 14.94 0.14
N PRO A 286 -2.74 15.28 0.89
CA PRO A 286 -1.71 16.18 0.42
C PRO A 286 -0.70 15.48 -0.49
N GLY A 287 0.11 16.26 -1.20
CA GLY A 287 1.27 15.81 -1.94
C GLY A 287 1.04 15.59 -3.45
N LYS A 288 2.07 15.92 -4.24
CA LYS A 288 2.07 15.73 -5.69
C LYS A 288 1.94 14.26 -6.09
N HIS A 289 2.53 13.34 -5.33
CA HIS A 289 2.41 11.91 -5.56
C HIS A 289 0.94 11.43 -5.52
N ASN A 290 0.10 12.02 -4.63
CA ASN A 290 -1.32 11.69 -4.58
C ASN A 290 -2.11 12.29 -5.75
N ALA A 291 -1.66 13.42 -6.33
CA ALA A 291 -2.21 13.89 -7.59
C ALA A 291 -1.92 12.90 -8.74
N LEU A 292 -0.72 12.32 -8.79
CA LEU A 292 -0.38 11.26 -9.76
C LEU A 292 -1.20 9.99 -9.54
N ASN A 293 -1.34 9.53 -8.29
CA ASN A 293 -2.18 8.37 -7.97
C ASN A 293 -3.63 8.58 -8.42
N ALA A 294 -4.18 9.78 -8.21
CA ALA A 294 -5.53 10.11 -8.67
C ALA A 294 -5.61 10.28 -10.19
N ALA A 295 -4.56 10.78 -10.86
CA ALA A 295 -4.52 10.88 -12.32
C ALA A 295 -4.53 9.50 -12.99
N ALA A 296 -3.81 8.51 -12.45
CA ALA A 296 -3.91 7.12 -12.89
C ALA A 296 -5.35 6.60 -12.79
N ALA A 297 -6.01 6.85 -11.66
CA ALA A 297 -7.41 6.46 -11.46
C ALA A 297 -8.38 7.18 -12.42
N VAL A 298 -8.14 8.46 -12.74
CA VAL A 298 -8.91 9.21 -13.75
C VAL A 298 -8.70 8.60 -15.14
N ALA A 299 -7.48 8.18 -15.49
CA ALA A 299 -7.18 7.55 -16.77
C ALA A 299 -7.97 6.24 -16.93
N ILE A 300 -7.90 5.34 -15.94
CA ILE A 300 -8.67 4.09 -15.92
C ILE A 300 -10.18 4.36 -16.03
N ALA A 301 -10.69 5.25 -15.17
CA ALA A 301 -12.11 5.54 -15.13
C ALA A 301 -12.62 6.16 -16.44
N SER A 302 -11.80 6.94 -17.14
CA SER A 302 -12.14 7.52 -18.44
C SER A 302 -12.17 6.46 -19.54
N ASP A 303 -11.21 5.53 -19.53
CA ASP A 303 -11.16 4.38 -20.45
C ASP A 303 -12.38 3.46 -20.24
N GLU A 304 -12.78 3.21 -19.00
CA GLU A 304 -13.98 2.44 -18.63
C GLU A 304 -15.29 3.20 -18.87
N GLY A 305 -15.25 4.40 -19.44
CA GLY A 305 -16.41 5.19 -19.80
C GLY A 305 -17.20 5.78 -18.61
N ILE A 306 -16.59 5.89 -17.44
CA ILE A 306 -17.22 6.47 -16.25
C ILE A 306 -17.40 7.99 -16.45
N LYS A 307 -18.58 8.49 -16.12
CA LYS A 307 -18.91 9.91 -16.26
C LYS A 307 -18.10 10.78 -15.30
N ASP A 308 -17.69 11.98 -15.74
CA ASP A 308 -16.92 12.95 -14.96
C ASP A 308 -17.53 13.25 -13.57
N ALA A 309 -18.84 13.28 -13.47
CA ALA A 309 -19.52 13.51 -12.20
C ALA A 309 -19.26 12.37 -11.19
N ALA A 310 -19.25 11.11 -11.64
CA ALA A 310 -18.95 9.95 -10.80
C ALA A 310 -17.46 9.92 -10.43
N ILE A 311 -16.57 10.20 -11.38
CA ILE A 311 -15.12 10.32 -11.10
C ILE A 311 -14.87 11.34 -9.98
N LYS A 312 -15.43 12.55 -10.10
CA LYS A 312 -15.29 13.61 -9.09
C LYS A 312 -15.86 13.20 -7.73
N ARG A 313 -17.03 12.54 -7.71
CA ARG A 313 -17.63 12.06 -6.46
C ARG A 313 -16.80 10.97 -5.80
N GLY A 314 -16.28 9.99 -6.58
CA GLY A 314 -15.45 8.90 -6.09
C GLY A 314 -14.18 9.42 -5.44
N ILE A 315 -13.48 10.37 -6.07
CA ILE A 315 -12.29 10.99 -5.51
C ILE A 315 -12.63 11.85 -4.27
N LYS A 316 -13.73 12.61 -4.30
CA LYS A 316 -14.14 13.45 -3.16
C LYS A 316 -14.55 12.61 -1.93
N LYS A 317 -15.22 11.48 -2.15
CA LYS A 317 -15.65 10.56 -1.07
C LYS A 317 -14.51 9.68 -0.54
N PHE A 318 -13.41 9.59 -1.27
CA PHE A 318 -12.25 8.85 -0.83
C PHE A 318 -11.68 9.51 0.44
N SER A 319 -11.76 8.82 1.56
CA SER A 319 -11.37 9.30 2.90
C SER A 319 -9.98 8.86 3.31
N GLY A 320 -9.16 8.37 2.35
CA GLY A 320 -7.82 7.87 2.62
C GLY A 320 -7.78 6.37 2.95
N VAL A 321 -6.58 5.91 3.17
CA VAL A 321 -6.24 4.55 3.60
C VAL A 321 -5.49 4.67 4.93
N GLY A 322 -5.82 3.82 5.88
CA GLY A 322 -5.15 3.81 7.17
C GLY A 322 -3.63 3.74 7.01
N ARG A 323 -2.95 4.54 7.78
CA ARG A 323 -1.50 4.71 7.73
C ARG A 323 -0.95 5.25 6.39
N ARG A 324 -1.73 6.03 5.62
CA ARG A 324 -1.27 6.77 4.44
C ARG A 324 -1.63 8.23 4.60
N PHE A 325 -0.72 8.99 5.20
CA PHE A 325 -0.98 10.36 5.67
C PHE A 325 -2.27 10.42 6.51
N ASP A 326 -2.40 9.51 7.45
CA ASP A 326 -3.62 9.26 8.21
C ASP A 326 -3.68 10.20 9.42
N VAL A 327 -4.51 11.24 9.33
CA VAL A 327 -4.67 12.22 10.41
C VAL A 327 -5.47 11.59 11.55
N GLN A 328 -4.79 11.27 12.64
CA GLN A 328 -5.38 10.64 13.83
C GLN A 328 -6.21 11.61 14.67
N GLY A 329 -5.96 12.92 14.55
CA GLY A 329 -6.69 13.96 15.25
C GLY A 329 -5.82 15.09 15.77
N ASN A 330 -6.49 16.01 16.48
CA ASN A 330 -5.86 17.08 17.25
C ASN A 330 -5.89 16.74 18.73
N PHE A 331 -4.75 16.82 19.37
CA PHE A 331 -4.58 16.43 20.78
C PHE A 331 -4.10 17.61 21.62
N PRO A 332 -4.67 17.82 22.81
CA PRO A 332 -4.27 18.91 23.69
C PRO A 332 -2.84 18.70 24.22
N VAL A 333 -2.10 19.79 24.29
CA VAL A 333 -0.81 19.95 24.97
C VAL A 333 -0.82 21.20 25.82
N SER A 334 0.21 21.44 26.64
CA SER A 334 0.30 22.68 27.41
C SER A 334 0.27 23.91 26.49
N GLY A 335 -0.72 24.77 26.68
CA GLY A 335 -0.88 26.02 25.91
C GLY A 335 -1.55 25.89 24.54
N GLY A 336 -2.06 24.71 24.14
CA GLY A 336 -2.76 24.55 22.86
C GLY A 336 -2.97 23.12 22.43
N SER A 337 -2.80 22.83 21.13
CA SER A 337 -2.96 21.48 20.58
C SER A 337 -1.92 21.17 19.53
N VAL A 338 -1.71 19.87 19.26
CA VAL A 338 -0.86 19.32 18.18
C VAL A 338 -1.68 18.42 17.28
N THR A 339 -1.28 18.29 16.03
CA THR A 339 -1.91 17.35 15.09
C THR A 339 -1.06 16.08 14.98
N LEU A 340 -1.65 14.91 15.19
CA LEU A 340 -0.98 13.61 15.04
C LEU A 340 -1.34 12.99 13.69
N ILE A 341 -0.31 12.57 12.94
CA ILE A 341 -0.41 11.91 11.63
C ILE A 341 0.35 10.60 11.69
N ASP A 342 -0.21 9.51 11.14
CA ASP A 342 0.49 8.23 10.94
C ASP A 342 0.69 7.94 9.46
N ASP A 343 1.93 7.58 9.08
CA ASP A 343 2.26 7.23 7.71
C ASP A 343 3.08 5.94 7.66
N TYR A 344 2.75 5.08 6.70
CA TYR A 344 3.40 3.78 6.51
C TYR A 344 4.73 3.88 5.77
N GLY A 345 5.02 5.02 5.15
CA GLY A 345 6.22 5.25 4.34
C GLY A 345 7.50 4.83 5.08
N HIS A 346 8.31 4.03 4.42
CA HIS A 346 9.49 3.43 5.01
C HIS A 346 10.69 3.36 4.03
N HIS A 347 10.49 3.80 2.80
CA HIS A 347 11.52 4.07 1.81
C HIS A 347 11.89 5.57 1.84
N PRO A 348 13.15 5.99 1.60
CA PRO A 348 13.52 7.40 1.63
C PRO A 348 12.66 8.29 0.72
N SER A 349 12.30 7.82 -0.48
CA SER A 349 11.43 8.56 -1.40
C SER A 349 10.02 8.76 -0.85
N GLU A 350 9.44 7.77 -0.14
CA GLU A 350 8.15 7.91 0.55
C GLU A 350 8.25 8.93 1.69
N VAL A 351 9.33 8.85 2.49
CA VAL A 351 9.60 9.81 3.57
C VAL A 351 9.73 11.23 3.01
N ALA A 352 10.51 11.40 1.95
CA ALA A 352 10.67 12.68 1.28
C ALA A 352 9.33 13.24 0.77
N ALA A 353 8.50 12.39 0.15
CA ALA A 353 7.19 12.79 -0.36
C ALA A 353 6.26 13.25 0.77
N THR A 354 6.27 12.57 1.92
CA THR A 354 5.47 12.93 3.10
C THR A 354 5.96 14.24 3.72
N VAL A 355 7.28 14.40 3.92
CA VAL A 355 7.88 15.63 4.44
C VAL A 355 7.58 16.82 3.52
N GLN A 356 7.75 16.66 2.20
CA GLN A 356 7.42 17.70 1.23
C GLN A 356 5.92 18.08 1.26
N ALA A 357 5.04 17.10 1.39
CA ALA A 357 3.61 17.33 1.49
C ALA A 357 3.24 18.09 2.78
N LEU A 358 3.88 17.77 3.91
CA LEU A 358 3.72 18.49 5.17
C LEU A 358 4.22 19.96 5.04
N ARG A 359 5.43 20.16 4.56
CA ARG A 359 6.00 21.50 4.35
C ARG A 359 5.14 22.37 3.42
N ALA A 360 4.62 21.78 2.34
CA ALA A 360 3.77 22.51 1.39
C ALA A 360 2.38 22.84 1.97
N GLY A 361 1.83 22.00 2.84
CA GLY A 361 0.50 22.19 3.42
C GLY A 361 0.50 23.09 4.67
N TRP A 362 1.59 23.08 5.43
CA TRP A 362 1.73 23.78 6.71
C TRP A 362 3.12 24.41 6.84
N PRO A 363 3.42 25.42 6.01
CA PRO A 363 4.78 25.98 5.89
C PRO A 363 5.33 26.60 7.18
N ASP A 364 4.44 27.12 8.05
CA ASP A 364 4.81 27.82 9.27
C ASP A 364 4.82 26.91 10.52
N GLN A 365 4.46 25.62 10.38
CA GLN A 365 4.38 24.71 11.51
C GLN A 365 5.68 23.92 11.69
N ARG A 366 6.02 23.65 12.94
CA ARG A 366 7.15 22.79 13.31
C ARG A 366 6.77 21.32 13.16
N PHE A 367 7.69 20.52 12.58
CA PHE A 367 7.52 19.08 12.40
C PHE A 367 8.31 18.29 13.42
N VAL A 368 7.59 17.46 14.17
CA VAL A 368 8.14 16.49 15.10
C VAL A 368 7.94 15.10 14.50
N MET A 369 9.01 14.49 14.02
CA MET A 369 8.96 13.18 13.38
C MET A 369 9.41 12.09 14.33
N ILE A 370 8.63 11.02 14.42
CA ILE A 370 8.98 9.76 15.07
C ILE A 370 9.16 8.73 13.97
N PHE A 371 10.41 8.42 13.64
CA PHE A 371 10.75 7.52 12.53
C PHE A 371 11.27 6.18 13.02
N GLN A 372 10.76 5.10 12.42
CA GLN A 372 11.27 3.74 12.63
C GLN A 372 11.83 3.17 11.34
N PRO A 373 13.16 3.04 11.20
CA PRO A 373 13.74 2.34 10.06
C PRO A 373 13.25 0.89 10.01
N HIS A 374 13.01 0.36 8.81
CA HIS A 374 12.44 -0.97 8.62
C HIS A 374 13.37 -1.82 7.77
N ARG A 375 13.89 -2.92 8.36
CA ARG A 375 14.91 -3.85 7.86
C ARG A 375 16.32 -3.27 7.88
N PHE A 376 17.26 -4.07 8.33
CA PHE A 376 18.68 -3.71 8.33
C PHE A 376 19.25 -3.64 6.91
N SER A 377 18.82 -4.52 6.01
CA SER A 377 19.23 -4.51 4.60
C SER A 377 18.86 -3.19 3.92
N ARG A 378 17.59 -2.75 4.00
CA ARG A 378 17.18 -1.46 3.43
C ARG A 378 17.90 -0.28 4.05
N THR A 379 18.11 -0.30 5.39
CA THR A 379 18.84 0.76 6.08
C THR A 379 20.28 0.84 5.61
N ALA A 380 20.92 -0.30 5.28
CA ALA A 380 22.28 -0.35 4.71
C ALA A 380 22.30 0.16 3.26
N ASP A 381 21.40 -0.38 2.42
CA ASP A 381 21.39 -0.12 0.98
C ASP A 381 21.07 1.36 0.65
N LEU A 382 20.23 2.02 1.48
CA LEU A 382 19.74 3.38 1.28
C LEU A 382 20.20 4.34 2.41
N TYR A 383 21.36 4.06 3.00
CA TYR A 383 21.83 4.75 4.19
C TYR A 383 21.95 6.26 4.01
N ASP A 384 22.60 6.70 2.93
CA ASP A 384 22.84 8.10 2.66
C ASP A 384 21.53 8.85 2.32
N ASP A 385 20.63 8.19 1.62
CA ASP A 385 19.30 8.73 1.32
C ASP A 385 18.46 8.93 2.60
N PHE A 386 18.53 7.99 3.57
CA PHE A 386 17.91 8.18 4.88
C PHE A 386 18.54 9.34 5.65
N VAL A 387 19.86 9.44 5.66
CA VAL A 387 20.55 10.56 6.31
C VAL A 387 20.12 11.89 5.71
N GLU A 388 19.95 11.94 4.39
CA GLU A 388 19.50 13.14 3.70
C GLU A 388 18.08 13.53 4.11
N VAL A 389 17.11 12.64 3.88
CA VAL A 389 15.69 12.95 4.07
C VAL A 389 15.32 13.21 5.54
N LEU A 390 15.91 12.45 6.47
CA LEU A 390 15.63 12.62 7.89
C LEU A 390 16.28 13.88 8.48
N SER A 391 17.22 14.52 7.77
CA SER A 391 17.77 15.81 8.15
C SER A 391 16.86 17.01 7.82
N GLU A 392 15.75 16.81 7.11
CA GLU A 392 14.86 17.90 6.66
C GLU A 392 13.69 18.16 7.62
N VAL A 393 13.66 17.54 8.80
CA VAL A 393 12.64 17.74 9.83
C VAL A 393 13.16 18.66 10.95
N ASP A 394 12.26 19.27 11.73
CA ASP A 394 12.66 20.20 12.79
C ASP A 394 13.06 19.49 14.10
N VAL A 395 12.40 18.36 14.36
CA VAL A 395 12.68 17.45 15.50
C VAL A 395 12.57 16.03 15.03
N LEU A 396 13.56 15.20 15.33
CA LEU A 396 13.60 13.78 14.98
C LEU A 396 13.75 12.91 16.22
N LEU A 397 12.75 12.07 16.49
CA LEU A 397 12.85 10.92 17.37
C LEU A 397 13.11 9.69 16.50
N LEU A 398 14.27 9.06 16.68
CA LEU A 398 14.68 7.91 15.88
C LEU A 398 14.58 6.65 16.74
N LEU A 399 13.63 5.76 16.37
CA LEU A 399 13.44 4.46 17.02
C LEU A 399 14.46 3.45 16.53
N GLU A 400 14.64 2.35 17.27
CA GLU A 400 15.46 1.22 16.83
C GLU A 400 14.92 0.60 15.54
N VAL A 401 15.82 0.08 14.71
CA VAL A 401 15.47 -0.57 13.44
C VAL A 401 14.54 -1.76 13.69
N TYR A 402 13.38 -1.75 13.06
CA TYR A 402 12.49 -2.91 13.05
C TYR A 402 13.07 -3.99 12.12
N SER A 403 13.52 -5.09 12.70
CA SER A 403 14.29 -6.10 11.97
C SER A 403 13.51 -6.87 10.90
N ALA A 404 12.19 -7.00 11.04
CA ALA A 404 11.36 -7.86 10.19
C ALA A 404 11.93 -9.30 10.04
N GLY A 405 12.62 -9.81 11.07
CA GLY A 405 13.25 -11.13 11.06
C GLY A 405 14.67 -11.18 10.48
N GLU A 406 15.22 -10.07 10.04
CA GLU A 406 16.60 -9.98 9.57
C GLU A 406 17.60 -9.95 10.71
N LYS A 407 18.84 -10.41 10.43
CA LYS A 407 19.98 -10.24 11.34
C LYS A 407 20.50 -8.80 11.26
N LYS A 408 21.05 -8.31 12.38
CA LYS A 408 21.70 -7.00 12.41
C LYS A 408 22.87 -6.94 11.41
N ILE A 409 22.93 -5.82 10.68
CA ILE A 409 24.04 -5.48 9.77
C ILE A 409 24.87 -4.39 10.46
N PRO A 410 26.18 -4.56 10.67
CA PRO A 410 27.03 -3.54 11.28
C PRO A 410 26.93 -2.21 10.51
N GLY A 411 26.73 -1.10 11.23
CA GLY A 411 26.62 0.23 10.64
C GLY A 411 25.24 0.60 10.10
N ALA A 412 24.30 -0.36 9.98
CA ALA A 412 22.94 -0.12 9.50
C ALA A 412 21.92 -0.05 10.66
N ASP A 413 22.30 0.58 11.75
CA ASP A 413 21.48 0.77 12.94
C ASP A 413 21.11 2.24 13.16
N SER A 414 20.12 2.47 14.02
CA SER A 414 19.61 3.81 14.30
C SER A 414 20.64 4.71 14.99
N ARG A 415 21.60 4.13 15.73
CA ARG A 415 22.69 4.89 16.35
C ARG A 415 23.66 5.42 15.29
N SER A 416 23.98 4.61 14.29
CA SER A 416 24.83 5.01 13.17
C SER A 416 24.15 6.11 12.34
N LEU A 417 22.85 5.93 12.01
CA LEU A 417 22.04 6.96 11.33
C LEU A 417 22.01 8.27 12.13
N SER A 418 21.72 8.20 13.44
CA SER A 418 21.67 9.38 14.31
C SER A 418 22.99 10.16 14.29
N ARG A 419 24.12 9.44 14.32
CA ARG A 419 25.45 10.07 14.24
C ARG A 419 25.65 10.80 12.90
N SER A 420 25.32 10.16 11.79
CA SER A 420 25.48 10.75 10.44
C SER A 420 24.54 11.94 10.21
N ILE A 421 23.28 11.86 10.68
CA ILE A 421 22.33 12.97 10.63
C ILE A 421 22.85 14.17 11.45
N ARG A 422 23.34 13.92 12.66
CA ARG A 422 23.91 14.97 13.53
C ARG A 422 25.10 15.67 12.87
N LEU A 423 25.94 14.94 12.15
CA LEU A 423 27.09 15.51 11.44
C LEU A 423 26.67 16.47 10.31
N ARG A 424 25.44 16.37 9.77
CA ARG A 424 24.92 17.35 8.80
C ARG A 424 24.53 18.69 9.44
N GLY A 425 24.38 18.73 10.76
CA GLY A 425 24.15 19.97 11.51
C GLY A 425 22.77 20.62 11.32
N LYS A 426 21.81 19.94 10.66
CA LYS A 426 20.45 20.49 10.44
C LYS A 426 19.48 20.11 11.57
N VAL A 427 19.58 18.91 12.11
CA VAL A 427 18.77 18.41 13.21
C VAL A 427 19.62 17.56 14.14
N ASP A 428 19.32 17.60 15.45
CA ASP A 428 19.94 16.71 16.45
C ASP A 428 18.96 15.59 16.80
N PRO A 429 19.16 14.36 16.29
CA PRO A 429 18.23 13.26 16.52
C PRO A 429 18.24 12.81 17.97
N VAL A 430 17.06 12.58 18.53
CA VAL A 430 16.86 11.90 19.80
C VAL A 430 16.73 10.40 19.53
N LEU A 431 17.74 9.61 19.91
CA LEU A 431 17.67 8.15 19.79
C LEU A 431 16.81 7.58 20.92
N VAL A 432 15.72 6.89 20.54
CA VAL A 432 14.78 6.29 21.48
C VAL A 432 14.93 4.78 21.47
N GLN A 433 15.38 4.20 22.59
CA GLN A 433 15.62 2.76 22.73
C GLN A 433 14.34 1.98 22.99
N ASN A 434 13.44 2.54 23.82
CA ASN A 434 12.17 1.91 24.16
C ASN A 434 11.00 2.77 23.65
N GLU A 435 10.06 2.15 22.94
CA GLU A 435 8.85 2.85 22.47
C GLU A 435 8.02 3.44 23.61
N SER A 436 8.10 2.86 24.83
CA SER A 436 7.46 3.37 26.05
C SER A 436 7.90 4.78 26.42
N ASP A 437 9.14 5.15 26.07
CA ASP A 437 9.73 6.42 26.49
C ASP A 437 9.31 7.57 25.58
N VAL A 438 8.76 7.26 24.41
CA VAL A 438 8.35 8.24 23.39
C VAL A 438 7.36 9.26 23.96
N LEU A 439 6.35 8.81 24.69
CA LEU A 439 5.31 9.70 25.22
C LEU A 439 5.88 10.70 26.25
N GLU A 440 6.81 10.26 27.10
CA GLU A 440 7.48 11.13 28.07
C GLU A 440 8.32 12.18 27.35
N ILE A 441 9.16 11.76 26.39
CA ILE A 441 9.96 12.68 25.58
C ILE A 441 9.07 13.70 24.85
N LEU A 442 7.97 13.26 24.26
CA LEU A 442 7.05 14.15 23.54
C LEU A 442 6.42 15.20 24.48
N ARG A 443 6.09 14.85 25.73
CA ARG A 443 5.55 15.80 26.71
C ARG A 443 6.49 16.96 27.00
N ASP A 444 7.79 16.69 26.98
CA ASP A 444 8.82 17.69 27.27
C ASP A 444 9.10 18.60 26.06
N ILE A 445 8.96 18.09 24.83
CA ILE A 445 9.40 18.79 23.63
C ILE A 445 8.29 19.42 22.80
N LEU A 446 7.04 18.91 22.90
CA LEU A 446 5.91 19.38 22.09
C LEU A 446 5.53 20.82 22.43
N ARG A 447 5.17 21.55 21.37
CA ARG A 447 4.69 22.94 21.44
C ARG A 447 3.31 23.05 20.77
N PRO A 448 2.48 24.00 21.19
CA PRO A 448 1.24 24.31 20.48
C PRO A 448 1.49 24.55 18.99
N GLY A 449 0.66 23.92 18.15
CA GLY A 449 0.78 24.01 16.69
C GLY A 449 1.70 22.99 16.04
N ASP A 450 2.41 22.15 16.79
CA ASP A 450 3.28 21.11 16.20
C ASP A 450 2.48 20.11 15.36
N MET A 451 3.10 19.70 14.25
CA MET A 451 2.68 18.54 13.47
C MET A 451 3.52 17.34 13.89
N VAL A 452 2.89 16.36 14.53
CA VAL A 452 3.56 15.12 14.98
C VAL A 452 3.32 14.04 13.95
N LEU A 453 4.39 13.54 13.34
CA LEU A 453 4.35 12.47 12.32
C LEU A 453 5.00 11.20 12.88
N THR A 454 4.21 10.12 12.98
CA THR A 454 4.76 8.77 13.14
C THR A 454 4.94 8.16 11.75
N GLN A 455 6.15 7.66 11.43
CA GLN A 455 6.41 7.10 10.09
C GLN A 455 7.26 5.84 10.13
N GLY A 456 6.83 4.83 9.34
CA GLY A 456 7.50 3.54 9.20
C GLY A 456 6.56 2.35 9.08
N ALA A 457 7.07 1.21 8.57
CA ALA A 457 6.27 0.00 8.35
C ALA A 457 6.21 -0.94 9.58
N GLY A 458 6.98 -0.66 10.62
CA GLY A 458 7.12 -1.50 11.81
C GLY A 458 6.08 -1.23 12.91
N SER A 459 6.53 -1.41 14.17
CA SER A 459 5.72 -1.23 15.37
C SER A 459 5.28 0.23 15.61
N VAL A 460 5.93 1.20 14.97
CA VAL A 460 5.59 2.63 15.07
C VAL A 460 4.11 2.92 14.78
N GLY A 461 3.45 2.13 13.94
CA GLY A 461 2.01 2.25 13.71
C GLY A 461 1.14 1.80 14.91
N SER A 462 1.65 0.92 15.79
CA SER A 462 1.01 0.62 17.07
C SER A 462 1.21 1.76 18.05
N LEU A 463 2.41 2.31 18.08
CA LEU A 463 2.74 3.50 18.86
C LEU A 463 1.83 4.69 18.47
N ALA A 464 1.56 4.92 17.18
CA ALA A 464 0.65 5.96 16.73
C ALA A 464 -0.75 5.83 17.36
N ARG A 465 -1.31 4.60 17.36
CA ARG A 465 -2.61 4.32 17.99
C ARG A 465 -2.58 4.50 19.50
N ASP A 466 -1.50 4.11 20.15
CA ASP A 466 -1.32 4.28 21.58
C ASP A 466 -1.25 5.77 21.96
N LEU A 467 -0.50 6.57 21.19
CA LEU A 467 -0.45 8.03 21.35
C LEU A 467 -1.82 8.67 21.13
N ALA A 468 -2.55 8.25 20.09
CA ALA A 468 -3.91 8.73 19.84
C ALA A 468 -4.89 8.38 20.96
N SER A 469 -4.74 7.20 21.58
CA SER A 469 -5.63 6.76 22.67
C SER A 469 -5.33 7.42 24.01
N LYS A 470 -4.04 7.67 24.33
CA LYS A 470 -3.58 8.22 25.61
C LYS A 470 -3.57 9.75 25.61
N GLY A 471 -3.37 10.37 24.45
CA GLY A 471 -3.08 11.81 24.34
C GLY A 471 -1.70 12.17 24.88
N PHE A 472 -1.40 13.46 24.93
CA PHE A 472 -0.07 13.98 25.31
C PHE A 472 -0.04 14.67 26.67
N LEU A 473 -1.18 15.00 27.26
CA LEU A 473 -1.25 15.57 28.62
C LEU A 473 -1.06 14.49 29.69
N ASN A 474 -0.48 14.88 30.81
CA ASN A 474 -0.57 14.07 32.04
C ASN A 474 -2.03 14.05 32.50
N ARG A 475 -2.56 12.86 32.71
CA ARG A 475 -3.83 12.69 33.43
C ARG A 475 -3.63 12.89 34.92
#